data_ed30e6373dbe1d5d6c41f8b153025db4
#
_entry.id   ed30e6373dbe1d5d6c41f8b153025db4
#
_cell.length_a   1.000
_cell.length_b   1.000
_cell.length_c   1.000
_cell.angle_alpha   90.00
_cell.angle_beta   90.00
_cell.angle_gamma   90.00
#
_symmetry.space_group_name_H-M   'P 1'
#
loop_
_entity.id
_entity.type
_entity.pdbx_description
1 polymer ?
#
loop_
_entity_poly.entity_id
_entity_poly.type
_entity_poly.pdbx_seq_one_letter_code
_entity_poly.pdbx_strand_id
1 'polypeptide(L)' 'MRQHITIKDIARIAGVSTSTVSRALSNSPELSEQTRQRILEICRQEGYRV' A
#
# COMPACT_ATOMS: atom_id res chain seq x y z
N MET A 1 19.65 -7.74 1.85
CA MET A 1 19.21 -6.35 1.91
C MET A 1 18.21 -6.04 0.83
N ARG A 2 17.18 -5.32 1.20
CA ARG A 2 16.12 -4.99 0.25
C ARG A 2 16.51 -3.81 -0.60
N GLN A 3 16.49 -3.98 -1.91
CA GLN A 3 16.88 -2.93 -2.82
C GLN A 3 15.72 -2.02 -3.15
N HIS A 4 14.57 -2.60 -3.36
CA HIS A 4 13.40 -1.78 -3.52
C HIS A 4 12.14 -2.62 -3.30
N ILE A 5 11.10 -1.90 -2.95
CA ILE A 5 9.82 -2.46 -2.61
C ILE A 5 8.89 -2.28 -3.81
N THR A 6 8.11 -3.29 -4.10
CA THR A 6 7.10 -3.19 -5.15
C THR A 6 5.73 -3.17 -4.52
N ILE A 7 4.75 -2.84 -5.35
CA ILE A 7 3.37 -2.82 -4.88
C ILE A 7 2.93 -4.21 -4.42
N LYS A 8 3.52 -5.25 -4.99
CA LYS A 8 3.21 -6.62 -4.58
C LYS A 8 3.65 -6.85 -3.14
N ASP A 9 4.79 -6.30 -2.78
CA ASP A 9 5.29 -6.44 -1.42
C ASP A 9 4.35 -5.77 -0.43
N ILE A 10 3.91 -4.59 -0.78
CA ILE A 10 2.99 -3.85 0.08
C ILE A 10 1.69 -4.61 0.24
N ALA A 11 1.18 -5.16 -0.85
CA ALA A 11 -0.07 -5.91 -0.81
C ALA A 11 0.06 -7.12 0.11
N ARG A 12 1.20 -7.80 0.04
CA ARG A 12 1.44 -8.97 0.86
C ARG A 12 1.47 -8.60 2.34
N ILE A 13 2.18 -7.55 2.66
CA ILE A 13 2.30 -7.11 4.05
C ILE A 13 0.95 -6.67 4.59
N ALA A 14 0.19 -5.95 3.78
CA ALA A 14 -1.10 -5.45 4.19
C ALA A 14 -2.18 -6.51 4.18
N GLY A 15 -1.95 -7.63 3.49
CA GLY A 15 -2.94 -8.69 3.40
C GLY A 15 -4.07 -8.36 2.44
N VAL A 16 -3.78 -7.59 1.41
CA VAL A 16 -4.78 -7.18 0.42
C VAL A 16 -4.25 -7.44 -0.98
N SER A 17 -5.09 -7.21 -1.98
CA SER A 17 -4.66 -7.37 -3.37
C SER A 17 -3.86 -6.16 -3.82
N THR A 18 -3.10 -6.33 -4.90
CA THR A 18 -2.36 -5.21 -5.46
C THR A 18 -3.29 -4.12 -5.96
N SER A 19 -4.48 -4.51 -6.43
CA SER A 19 -5.48 -3.54 -6.85
C SER A 19 -5.88 -2.63 -5.69
N THR A 20 -6.03 -3.22 -4.51
CA THR A 20 -6.40 -2.44 -3.33
C THR A 20 -5.31 -1.46 -2.97
N VAL A 21 -4.05 -1.90 -3.04
CA VAL A 21 -2.93 -0.99 -2.76
C VAL A 21 -2.91 0.14 -3.78
N SER A 22 -3.12 -0.17 -5.04
CA SER A 22 -3.15 0.84 -6.08
C SER A 22 -4.23 1.87 -5.82
N ARG A 23 -5.40 1.42 -5.40
CA ARG A 23 -6.50 2.34 -5.07
C ARG A 23 -6.14 3.24 -3.90
N ALA A 24 -5.46 2.67 -2.90
CA ALA A 24 -5.05 3.46 -1.75
C ALA A 24 -4.08 4.56 -2.16
N LEU A 25 -3.16 4.23 -3.05
CA LEU A 25 -2.17 5.20 -3.50
C LEU A 25 -2.76 6.29 -4.39
N SER A 26 -3.82 5.96 -5.11
CA SER A 26 -4.48 6.94 -5.97
C SER A 26 -5.64 7.63 -5.27
N ASN A 27 -5.79 7.42 -3.97
CA ASN A 27 -6.80 8.12 -3.18
C ASN A 27 -8.21 7.82 -3.68
N SER A 28 -8.46 6.56 -4.03
CA SER A 28 -9.75 6.15 -4.55
C SER A 28 -10.83 6.22 -3.47
N PRO A 29 -12.01 6.73 -3.79
CA PRO A 29 -13.10 6.78 -2.80
C PRO A 29 -13.69 5.41 -2.50
N GLU A 30 -13.31 4.39 -3.24
CA GLU A 30 -13.80 3.05 -3.01
C GLU A 30 -13.23 2.41 -1.77
N LEU A 31 -12.12 2.91 -1.28
CA LEU A 31 -11.52 2.39 -0.07
C LEU A 31 -11.98 3.21 1.13
N SER A 32 -12.17 2.52 2.26
CA SER A 32 -12.43 3.23 3.49
C SER A 32 -11.19 4.00 3.90
N GLU A 33 -11.41 5.05 4.66
CA GLU A 33 -10.30 5.87 5.15
C GLU A 33 -9.34 5.03 5.99
N GLN A 34 -9.90 4.13 6.78
CA GLN A 34 -9.10 3.30 7.65
C GLN A 34 -8.17 2.39 6.86
N THR A 35 -8.70 1.75 5.83
CA THR A 35 -7.90 0.87 4.99
C THR A 35 -6.81 1.64 4.26
N ARG A 36 -7.18 2.80 3.74
CA ARG A 36 -6.22 3.64 3.02
C ARG A 36 -5.07 4.06 3.93
N GLN A 37 -5.40 4.50 5.15
CA GLN A 37 -4.38 4.93 6.09
C GLN A 37 -3.44 3.79 6.45
N ARG A 38 -3.99 2.59 6.61
CA ARG A 38 -3.17 1.44 6.94
C ARG A 38 -2.16 1.14 5.84
N ILE A 39 -2.62 1.16 4.60
CA ILE A 39 -1.75 0.87 3.48
C ILE A 39 -0.68 1.94 3.32
N LEU A 40 -1.06 3.20 3.48
CA LEU A 40 -0.09 4.29 3.38
C LEU A 40 0.96 4.20 4.49
N GLU A 41 0.54 3.78 5.67
CA GLU A 41 1.48 3.62 6.78
C GLU A 41 2.49 2.53 6.46
N ILE A 42 2.03 1.42 5.89
CA ILE A 42 2.92 0.33 5.52
C ILE A 42 3.90 0.80 4.44
N CYS A 43 3.42 1.55 3.47
CA CYS A 43 4.28 2.09 2.43
C CYS A 43 5.39 2.93 3.03
N ARG A 44 5.05 3.75 4.00
CA ARG A 44 6.02 4.62 4.62
C ARG A 44 7.05 3.83 5.42
N GLN A 45 6.59 2.82 6.15
CA GLN A 45 7.48 2.00 6.95
C GLN A 45 8.44 1.19 6.09
N GLU A 46 7.97 0.75 4.93
CA GLU A 46 8.78 -0.07 4.04
C GLU A 46 9.62 0.76 3.08
N GLY A 47 9.41 2.06 3.08
CA GLY A 47 10.17 2.92 2.19
C GLY A 47 9.68 2.93 0.76
N TYR A 48 8.45 2.50 0.54
CA TYR A 48 7.86 2.53 -0.80
C TYR A 48 7.50 3.95 -1.19
N ARG A 49 7.96 4.37 -2.34
CA ARG A 49 7.68 5.71 -2.83
C ARG A 49 6.56 5.70 -3.84
N VAL A 50 5.71 6.69 -3.76
CA VAL A 50 4.59 6.83 -4.68
C VAL A 50 4.87 7.93 -5.68
#